data_d41e1c4be12a80e0c7bdc4e162dd28e4
#
_entry.id   d41e1c4be12a80e0c7bdc4e162dd28e4
#
_cell.length_a   1.000
_cell.length_b   1.000
_cell.length_c   1.000
_cell.angle_alpha   90.00
_cell.angle_beta   90.00
_cell.angle_gamma   90.00
#
_symmetry.space_group_name_H-M   'P 1'
#
loop_
_entity.id
_entity.type
_entity.pdbx_description
1 polymer ?
#
loop_
_entity_poly.entity_id
_entity_poly.type
_entity_poly.pdbx_seq_one_letter_code
_entity_poly.pdbx_strand_id
1 'polypeptide(L)'
;FEFILSNGDEFSFELSKADMVKTASFKGSEENLHFYEYQKYLTTIGDKYQAINNELAAAKTKADTAAVNKKSKDLSNEMKEYRNNFVKKYPSSFTAVVFNALSEPEVPEKDPMLPDGKTKDSTYRYRTFKGEYWNRFNFTDDRIIYTPLYEKKLEDYFKLLVPVPDSINKEADFILGKTKNSPDLFKYSLWWITRFAETSKVMGMDESFVYLVENYYQKGLATWLADSSLEKYIDRAKKIAPNMVGQPAIDVRLPDIDGNMHTLSSTYPTADYTLLVFWSPTCGHCQKEIPRVDSMQRIISKKVNFKIFAVETDQEDEKWVKLIKDNDLNKNWIHVHDPQHTSNFRATYDVYSTPVMYLIDKNGKIVGKKLDHSNIEGLIDFLEKKKKQDAEKKTK
;
A
#
# COMPACT_ATOMS: atom_id res chain seq x y z
N PHE A 1 -16.46 -27.05 10.60
CA PHE A 1 -16.12 -27.38 11.97
C PHE A 1 -14.65 -26.96 12.18
N GLU A 2 -14.35 -26.14 13.15
CA GLU A 2 -13.03 -25.54 13.36
C GLU A 2 -12.54 -25.83 14.78
N PHE A 3 -11.23 -26.07 14.92
CA PHE A 3 -10.58 -26.24 16.21
C PHE A 3 -9.42 -25.27 16.36
N ILE A 4 -9.16 -24.87 17.61
CA ILE A 4 -7.90 -24.24 17.98
C ILE A 4 -6.95 -25.36 18.39
N LEU A 5 -5.82 -25.46 17.69
CA LEU A 5 -4.80 -26.50 17.93
C LEU A 5 -3.47 -25.84 18.24
N SER A 6 -2.83 -26.34 19.30
CA SER A 6 -1.43 -26.05 19.62
C SER A 6 -0.59 -27.31 19.45
N ASN A 7 0.71 -27.15 19.25
CA ASN A 7 1.61 -28.30 19.09
C ASN A 7 1.62 -29.14 20.37
N GLY A 8 1.30 -30.44 20.24
CA GLY A 8 1.21 -31.37 21.33
C GLY A 8 -0.14 -31.44 22.07
N ASP A 9 -1.17 -30.74 21.55
CA ASP A 9 -2.52 -30.83 22.12
C ASP A 9 -3.08 -32.25 21.95
N GLU A 10 -3.52 -32.83 23.08
CA GLU A 10 -4.29 -34.08 23.13
C GLU A 10 -5.63 -33.81 23.80
N PHE A 11 -6.73 -33.98 23.05
CA PHE A 11 -8.07 -33.78 23.58
C PHE A 11 -9.10 -34.67 22.87
N SER A 12 -10.23 -34.86 23.54
CA SER A 12 -11.39 -35.50 22.96
C SER A 12 -12.57 -34.56 22.87
N PHE A 13 -13.45 -34.78 21.87
CA PHE A 13 -14.66 -33.99 21.72
C PHE A 13 -15.86 -34.89 21.35
N GLU A 14 -17.03 -34.40 21.71
CA GLU A 14 -18.32 -35.00 21.34
C GLU A 14 -19.23 -33.93 20.78
N LEU A 15 -19.99 -34.27 19.73
CA LEU A 15 -20.99 -33.40 19.13
C LEU A 15 -22.12 -34.19 18.49
N SER A 16 -23.29 -33.58 18.39
CA SER A 16 -24.41 -34.15 17.63
C SER A 16 -24.48 -33.52 16.23
N LYS A 17 -24.70 -34.38 15.22
CA LYS A 17 -24.86 -33.93 13.82
C LYS A 17 -26.03 -32.96 13.64
N ALA A 18 -27.07 -33.02 14.52
CA ALA A 18 -28.24 -32.16 14.44
C ALA A 18 -27.93 -30.69 14.77
N ASP A 19 -27.00 -30.45 15.72
CA ASP A 19 -26.52 -29.09 16.08
C ASP A 19 -25.08 -29.20 16.60
N MET A 20 -24.14 -29.08 15.69
CA MET A 20 -22.71 -29.29 15.98
C MET A 20 -22.14 -28.23 16.95
N VAL A 21 -22.64 -26.98 16.88
CA VAL A 21 -22.14 -25.90 17.72
C VAL A 21 -22.69 -26.00 19.13
N LYS A 22 -24.02 -26.11 19.27
CA LYS A 22 -24.66 -26.11 20.61
C LYS A 22 -24.32 -27.34 21.43
N THR A 23 -24.14 -28.51 20.77
CA THR A 23 -23.86 -29.78 21.42
C THR A 23 -22.40 -30.08 21.62
N ALA A 24 -21.48 -29.29 21.02
CA ALA A 24 -20.06 -29.53 21.16
C ALA A 24 -19.58 -29.45 22.61
N SER A 25 -18.86 -30.48 23.04
CA SER A 25 -18.20 -30.57 24.31
C SER A 25 -16.77 -31.05 24.15
N PHE A 26 -15.87 -30.60 24.97
CA PHE A 26 -14.42 -30.88 24.90
C PHE A 26 -13.89 -31.35 26.24
N LYS A 27 -12.96 -32.31 26.22
CA LYS A 27 -12.20 -32.74 27.37
C LYS A 27 -10.71 -32.65 27.04
N GLY A 28 -9.93 -31.97 27.88
CA GLY A 28 -8.48 -31.80 27.66
C GLY A 28 -8.09 -30.60 26.84
N SER A 29 -9.05 -29.72 26.41
CA SER A 29 -8.74 -28.50 25.72
C SER A 29 -9.61 -27.33 26.22
N GLU A 30 -9.03 -26.48 27.07
CA GLU A 30 -9.69 -25.27 27.54
C GLU A 30 -9.88 -24.25 26.38
N GLU A 31 -8.94 -24.17 25.44
CA GLU A 31 -9.04 -23.25 24.29
C GLU A 31 -10.26 -23.57 23.42
N ASN A 32 -10.51 -24.87 23.13
CA ASN A 32 -11.68 -25.25 22.36
C ASN A 32 -12.98 -25.08 23.18
N LEU A 33 -12.96 -25.28 24.49
CA LEU A 33 -14.10 -24.95 25.34
C LEU A 33 -14.45 -23.46 25.26
N HIS A 34 -13.45 -22.58 25.38
CA HIS A 34 -13.64 -21.13 25.30
C HIS A 34 -14.08 -20.68 23.90
N PHE A 35 -13.49 -21.26 22.86
CA PHE A 35 -13.87 -20.97 21.49
C PHE A 35 -15.33 -21.35 21.22
N TYR A 36 -15.77 -22.54 21.67
CA TYR A 36 -17.16 -22.99 21.47
C TYR A 36 -18.15 -22.30 22.41
N GLU A 37 -17.75 -21.80 23.57
CA GLU A 37 -18.57 -20.87 24.37
C GLU A 37 -18.92 -19.62 23.52
N TYR A 38 -17.95 -19.09 22.82
CA TYR A 38 -18.18 -17.96 21.93
C TYR A 38 -19.01 -18.34 20.68
N GLN A 39 -18.78 -19.48 20.07
CA GLN A 39 -19.54 -19.93 18.91
C GLN A 39 -21.05 -20.11 19.26
N LYS A 40 -21.35 -20.65 20.44
CA LYS A 40 -22.72 -20.74 20.97
C LYS A 40 -23.37 -19.36 21.15
N TYR A 41 -22.60 -18.41 21.69
CA TYR A 41 -23.05 -17.03 21.82
C TYR A 41 -23.31 -16.40 20.43
N LEU A 42 -22.42 -16.59 19.44
CA LEU A 42 -22.62 -16.08 18.07
C LEU A 42 -23.87 -16.63 17.41
N THR A 43 -24.26 -17.87 17.66
CA THR A 43 -25.52 -18.42 17.14
C THR A 43 -26.71 -17.60 17.64
N THR A 44 -26.73 -17.28 18.93
CA THR A 44 -27.79 -16.45 19.55
C THR A 44 -27.80 -15.02 19.00
N ILE A 45 -26.62 -14.45 18.77
CA ILE A 45 -26.46 -13.10 18.19
C ILE A 45 -26.90 -13.09 16.72
N GLY A 46 -26.62 -14.15 15.96
CA GLY A 46 -27.04 -14.31 14.57
C GLY A 46 -28.55 -14.18 14.41
N ASP A 47 -29.33 -14.82 15.28
CA ASP A 47 -30.78 -14.74 15.29
C ASP A 47 -31.28 -13.29 15.54
N LYS A 48 -30.63 -12.57 16.47
CA LYS A 48 -30.92 -11.15 16.74
C LYS A 48 -30.63 -10.26 15.55
N TYR A 49 -29.47 -10.49 14.88
CA TYR A 49 -29.09 -9.74 13.66
C TYR A 49 -30.08 -9.97 12.52
N GLN A 50 -30.50 -11.20 12.31
CA GLN A 50 -31.47 -11.53 11.29
C GLN A 50 -32.84 -10.80 11.54
N ALA A 51 -33.27 -10.75 12.79
CA ALA A 51 -34.48 -10.01 13.16
C ALA A 51 -34.32 -8.50 12.87
N ILE A 52 -33.19 -7.89 13.26
CA ILE A 52 -32.90 -6.46 12.99
C ILE A 52 -32.86 -6.17 11.49
N ASN A 53 -32.24 -7.04 10.69
CA ASN A 53 -32.20 -6.88 9.23
C ASN A 53 -33.58 -6.96 8.58
N ASN A 54 -34.43 -7.86 9.07
CA ASN A 54 -35.82 -7.96 8.60
C ASN A 54 -36.61 -6.70 8.95
N GLU A 55 -36.45 -6.15 10.16
CA GLU A 55 -37.04 -4.88 10.56
C GLU A 55 -36.54 -3.71 9.70
N LEU A 56 -35.23 -3.69 9.38
CA LEU A 56 -34.65 -2.64 8.53
C LEU A 56 -35.23 -2.69 7.11
N ALA A 57 -35.38 -3.89 6.56
CA ALA A 57 -35.98 -4.09 5.25
C ALA A 57 -37.45 -3.67 5.20
N ALA A 58 -38.17 -3.77 6.34
CA ALA A 58 -39.57 -3.36 6.48
C ALA A 58 -39.78 -1.87 6.84
N ALA A 59 -38.68 -1.16 7.22
CA ALA A 59 -38.76 0.25 7.64
C ALA A 59 -39.16 1.16 6.46
N LYS A 60 -40.22 1.96 6.65
CA LYS A 60 -40.75 2.86 5.62
C LYS A 60 -40.55 4.34 5.94
N THR A 61 -40.27 4.66 7.18
CA THR A 61 -40.08 6.05 7.63
C THR A 61 -38.68 6.27 8.20
N LYS A 62 -38.25 7.53 8.28
CA LYS A 62 -36.99 7.91 8.97
C LYS A 62 -37.04 7.53 10.46
N ALA A 63 -38.20 7.55 11.10
CA ALA A 63 -38.40 7.16 12.49
C ALA A 63 -38.17 5.65 12.67
N ASP A 64 -38.73 4.82 11.78
CA ASP A 64 -38.49 3.36 11.79
C ASP A 64 -37.02 3.03 11.62
N THR A 65 -36.36 3.65 10.62
CA THR A 65 -34.93 3.46 10.38
C THR A 65 -34.07 3.86 11.59
N ALA A 66 -34.41 4.98 12.26
CA ALA A 66 -33.70 5.42 13.48
C ALA A 66 -33.92 4.43 14.64
N ALA A 67 -35.10 3.87 14.81
CA ALA A 67 -35.37 2.87 15.84
C ALA A 67 -34.59 1.56 15.60
N VAL A 68 -34.54 1.10 14.35
CA VAL A 68 -33.74 -0.10 13.96
C VAL A 68 -32.23 0.14 14.14
N ASN A 69 -31.74 1.30 13.74
CA ASN A 69 -30.31 1.66 13.93
C ASN A 69 -29.94 1.69 15.43
N LYS A 70 -30.85 2.12 16.31
CA LYS A 70 -30.65 2.04 17.76
C LYS A 70 -30.50 0.59 18.22
N LYS A 71 -31.43 -0.32 17.80
CA LYS A 71 -31.33 -1.75 18.13
C LYS A 71 -30.00 -2.38 17.65
N SER A 72 -29.56 -2.02 16.44
CA SER A 72 -28.27 -2.46 15.90
C SER A 72 -27.09 -1.99 16.76
N LYS A 73 -27.13 -0.72 17.20
CA LYS A 73 -26.11 -0.15 18.11
C LYS A 73 -26.12 -0.85 19.48
N ASP A 74 -27.31 -1.11 20.03
CA ASP A 74 -27.46 -1.81 21.31
C ASP A 74 -26.92 -3.25 21.24
N LEU A 75 -27.18 -3.97 20.14
CA LEU A 75 -26.65 -5.31 19.90
C LEU A 75 -25.12 -5.28 19.74
N SER A 76 -24.59 -4.28 19.06
CA SER A 76 -23.12 -4.08 18.93
C SER A 76 -22.47 -3.83 20.29
N ASN A 77 -23.11 -3.06 21.17
CA ASN A 77 -22.63 -2.83 22.53
C ASN A 77 -22.70 -4.11 23.36
N GLU A 78 -23.77 -4.92 23.26
CA GLU A 78 -23.90 -6.23 23.92
C GLU A 78 -22.71 -7.15 23.53
N MET A 79 -22.39 -7.23 22.24
CA MET A 79 -21.24 -8.01 21.75
C MET A 79 -19.91 -7.50 22.31
N LYS A 80 -19.73 -6.18 22.37
CA LYS A 80 -18.53 -5.56 22.93
C LYS A 80 -18.38 -5.88 24.42
N GLU A 81 -19.47 -5.78 25.19
CA GLU A 81 -19.48 -6.13 26.61
C GLU A 81 -19.20 -7.61 26.82
N TYR A 82 -19.80 -8.50 26.03
CA TYR A 82 -19.52 -9.92 26.10
C TYR A 82 -18.03 -10.21 25.91
N ARG A 83 -17.42 -9.66 24.84
CA ARG A 83 -15.98 -9.84 24.56
C ARG A 83 -15.11 -9.28 25.68
N ASN A 84 -15.44 -8.10 26.21
CA ASN A 84 -14.69 -7.51 27.32
C ASN A 84 -14.78 -8.36 28.60
N ASN A 85 -15.95 -8.92 28.92
CA ASN A 85 -16.13 -9.81 30.04
C ASN A 85 -15.41 -11.15 29.86
N PHE A 86 -15.43 -11.67 28.63
CA PHE A 86 -14.69 -12.88 28.29
C PHE A 86 -13.17 -12.69 28.46
N VAL A 87 -12.61 -11.59 27.98
CA VAL A 87 -11.18 -11.26 28.16
C VAL A 87 -10.80 -11.14 29.63
N LYS A 88 -11.67 -10.56 30.46
CA LYS A 88 -11.45 -10.50 31.92
C LYS A 88 -11.49 -11.87 32.58
N LYS A 89 -12.38 -12.75 32.12
CA LYS A 89 -12.57 -14.09 32.68
C LYS A 89 -11.46 -15.05 32.27
N TYR A 90 -11.00 -14.95 31.00
CA TYR A 90 -10.03 -15.88 30.40
C TYR A 90 -8.86 -15.12 29.72
N PRO A 91 -8.07 -14.34 30.48
CA PRO A 91 -7.08 -13.43 29.90
C PRO A 91 -5.95 -14.11 29.14
N SER A 92 -5.64 -15.37 29.43
CA SER A 92 -4.57 -16.16 28.77
C SER A 92 -5.06 -16.98 27.58
N SER A 93 -6.37 -17.04 27.32
CA SER A 93 -6.89 -17.83 26.20
C SER A 93 -6.60 -17.17 24.86
N PHE A 94 -6.40 -17.98 23.82
CA PHE A 94 -6.23 -17.46 22.46
C PHE A 94 -7.48 -16.71 21.97
N THR A 95 -8.67 -17.17 22.36
CA THR A 95 -9.93 -16.45 22.08
C THR A 95 -9.92 -15.03 22.66
N ALA A 96 -9.32 -14.81 23.84
CA ALA A 96 -9.14 -13.46 24.39
C ALA A 96 -8.14 -12.62 23.56
N VAL A 97 -7.07 -13.21 23.05
CA VAL A 97 -6.13 -12.55 22.12
C VAL A 97 -6.87 -12.11 20.85
N VAL A 98 -7.71 -12.98 20.29
CA VAL A 98 -8.56 -12.66 19.12
C VAL A 98 -9.51 -11.49 19.44
N PHE A 99 -10.19 -11.49 20.59
CA PHE A 99 -11.10 -10.39 20.97
C PHE A 99 -10.38 -9.07 21.17
N ASN A 100 -9.21 -9.08 21.74
CA ASN A 100 -8.37 -7.88 21.85
C ASN A 100 -7.94 -7.38 20.47
N ALA A 101 -7.57 -8.27 19.55
CA ALA A 101 -7.22 -7.90 18.17
C ALA A 101 -8.41 -7.32 17.39
N LEU A 102 -9.63 -7.81 17.63
CA LEU A 102 -10.88 -7.30 17.03
C LEU A 102 -11.34 -5.96 17.62
N SER A 103 -10.76 -5.51 18.74
CA SER A 103 -11.18 -4.27 19.37
C SER A 103 -10.75 -3.07 18.54
N GLU A 104 -11.70 -2.16 18.33
CA GLU A 104 -11.46 -0.87 17.68
C GLU A 104 -11.29 0.24 18.73
N PRO A 105 -10.46 1.27 18.42
CA PRO A 105 -10.34 2.44 19.27
C PRO A 105 -11.65 3.20 19.46
N GLU A 106 -11.89 3.69 20.67
CA GLU A 106 -12.99 4.58 20.94
C GLU A 106 -12.62 6.02 20.62
N VAL A 107 -13.27 6.58 19.64
CA VAL A 107 -13.03 7.96 19.21
C VAL A 107 -14.20 8.83 19.62
N PRO A 108 -13.98 10.00 20.25
CA PRO A 108 -15.03 10.93 20.59
C PRO A 108 -15.88 11.32 19.37
N GLU A 109 -17.18 11.47 19.57
CA GLU A 109 -18.11 11.84 18.48
C GLU A 109 -17.85 13.25 17.94
N LYS A 110 -17.30 14.14 18.77
CA LYS A 110 -17.05 15.55 18.44
C LYS A 110 -15.57 15.87 18.51
N ASP A 111 -15.10 16.63 17.54
CA ASP A 111 -13.74 17.18 17.58
C ASP A 111 -13.64 18.24 18.67
N PRO A 112 -12.58 18.24 19.52
CA PRO A 112 -12.34 19.28 20.51
C PRO A 112 -11.98 20.59 19.81
N MET A 113 -12.08 21.68 20.56
CA MET A 113 -11.55 22.97 20.11
C MET A 113 -10.03 23.03 20.29
N LEU A 114 -9.36 23.69 19.37
CA LEU A 114 -7.94 24.06 19.52
C LEU A 114 -7.77 25.05 20.70
N PRO A 115 -6.53 25.29 21.19
CA PRO A 115 -6.26 26.22 22.27
C PRO A 115 -6.77 27.65 22.01
N ASP A 116 -7.02 28.02 20.76
CA ASP A 116 -7.59 29.32 20.39
C ASP A 116 -9.08 29.47 20.77
N GLY A 117 -9.73 28.38 21.19
CA GLY A 117 -11.14 28.32 21.59
C GLY A 117 -12.15 28.59 20.47
N LYS A 118 -11.67 28.73 19.21
CA LYS A 118 -12.52 29.10 18.05
C LYS A 118 -12.48 28.04 16.96
N THR A 119 -11.37 27.37 16.77
CA THR A 119 -11.13 26.40 15.69
C THR A 119 -11.29 24.98 16.20
N LYS A 120 -12.03 24.12 15.49
CA LYS A 120 -12.09 22.68 15.79
C LYS A 120 -10.82 21.98 15.33
N ASP A 121 -10.30 21.05 16.14
CA ASP A 121 -9.19 20.19 15.76
C ASP A 121 -9.68 19.05 14.86
N SER A 122 -9.81 19.29 13.57
CA SER A 122 -10.29 18.29 12.58
C SER A 122 -9.38 17.07 12.46
N THR A 123 -8.16 17.09 13.03
CA THR A 123 -7.22 15.97 13.01
C THR A 123 -7.29 15.11 14.27
N TYR A 124 -7.99 15.56 15.31
CA TYR A 124 -8.03 14.92 16.63
C TYR A 124 -8.52 13.46 16.55
N ARG A 125 -9.65 13.22 15.87
CA ARG A 125 -10.23 11.89 15.72
C ARG A 125 -9.27 10.93 15.03
N TYR A 126 -8.65 11.38 13.94
CA TYR A 126 -7.64 10.58 13.22
C TYR A 126 -6.45 10.25 14.12
N ARG A 127 -5.89 11.23 14.82
CA ARG A 127 -4.73 11.01 15.70
C ARG A 127 -5.05 10.08 16.85
N THR A 128 -6.22 10.23 17.47
CA THR A 128 -6.68 9.36 18.55
C THR A 128 -6.88 7.94 18.03
N PHE A 129 -7.62 7.75 16.94
CA PHE A 129 -7.85 6.45 16.34
C PHE A 129 -6.54 5.73 15.99
N LYS A 130 -5.66 6.43 15.27
CA LYS A 130 -4.35 5.91 14.90
C LYS A 130 -3.49 5.57 16.13
N GLY A 131 -3.42 6.47 17.11
CA GLY A 131 -2.61 6.29 18.31
C GLY A 131 -3.04 5.11 19.19
N GLU A 132 -4.35 4.81 19.19
CA GLU A 132 -4.92 3.72 20.00
C GLU A 132 -5.14 2.42 19.23
N TYR A 133 -4.89 2.40 17.92
CA TYR A 133 -5.23 1.29 17.04
C TYR A 133 -4.65 -0.06 17.50
N TRP A 134 -3.45 -0.04 18.08
CA TRP A 134 -2.71 -1.22 18.52
C TRP A 134 -2.73 -1.43 20.03
N ASN A 135 -3.40 -0.58 20.82
CA ASN A 135 -3.31 -0.62 22.28
C ASN A 135 -3.75 -1.96 22.91
N ARG A 136 -4.72 -2.64 22.32
CA ARG A 136 -5.21 -3.93 22.81
C ARG A 136 -4.62 -5.12 22.07
N PHE A 137 -3.80 -4.89 21.05
CA PHE A 137 -3.21 -5.96 20.27
C PHE A 137 -2.03 -6.61 21.03
N ASN A 138 -2.04 -7.94 21.13
CA ASN A 138 -0.95 -8.69 21.77
C ASN A 138 0.14 -9.03 20.75
N PHE A 139 1.24 -8.27 20.75
CA PHE A 139 2.40 -8.49 19.88
C PHE A 139 3.33 -9.61 20.34
N THR A 140 2.96 -10.38 21.39
CA THR A 140 3.78 -11.47 21.91
C THR A 140 3.16 -12.86 21.70
N ASP A 141 2.00 -12.94 21.05
CA ASP A 141 1.33 -14.19 20.75
C ASP A 141 1.36 -14.48 19.25
N ASP A 142 2.31 -15.30 18.82
CA ASP A 142 2.53 -15.63 17.41
C ASP A 142 1.35 -16.38 16.77
N ARG A 143 0.45 -16.99 17.56
CA ARG A 143 -0.71 -17.73 17.03
C ARG A 143 -1.64 -16.88 16.20
N ILE A 144 -1.66 -15.57 16.42
CA ILE A 144 -2.55 -14.64 15.70
C ILE A 144 -2.28 -14.59 14.19
N ILE A 145 -1.05 -14.92 13.74
CA ILE A 145 -0.71 -14.96 12.30
C ILE A 145 -1.43 -16.08 11.55
N TYR A 146 -1.88 -17.12 12.24
CA TYR A 146 -2.65 -18.23 11.67
C TYR A 146 -4.14 -17.89 11.51
N THR A 147 -4.52 -16.64 11.82
CA THR A 147 -5.85 -16.10 11.59
C THR A 147 -5.81 -14.99 10.54
N PRO A 148 -6.91 -14.72 9.83
CA PRO A 148 -6.96 -13.60 8.88
C PRO A 148 -6.94 -12.22 9.57
N LEU A 149 -6.98 -12.18 10.90
CA LEU A 149 -7.16 -10.94 11.65
C LEU A 149 -5.92 -10.05 11.62
N TYR A 150 -4.72 -10.63 11.73
CA TYR A 150 -3.51 -9.83 11.76
C TYR A 150 -3.24 -9.16 10.40
N GLU A 151 -3.39 -9.93 9.33
CA GLU A 151 -3.25 -9.37 7.97
C GLU A 151 -4.26 -8.25 7.74
N LYS A 152 -5.53 -8.49 8.06
CA LYS A 152 -6.58 -7.48 7.92
C LYS A 152 -6.29 -6.23 8.74
N LYS A 153 -5.78 -6.40 9.96
CA LYS A 153 -5.44 -5.30 10.86
C LYS A 153 -4.26 -4.49 10.34
N LEU A 154 -3.24 -5.13 9.77
CA LEU A 154 -2.14 -4.45 9.07
C LEU A 154 -2.66 -3.67 7.85
N GLU A 155 -3.46 -4.31 7.02
CA GLU A 155 -4.04 -3.70 5.82
C GLU A 155 -4.85 -2.44 6.16
N ASP A 156 -5.76 -2.54 7.13
CA ASP A 156 -6.60 -1.41 7.55
C ASP A 156 -5.77 -0.29 8.17
N TYR A 157 -4.74 -0.62 8.97
CA TYR A 157 -3.84 0.37 9.55
C TYR A 157 -3.03 1.11 8.49
N PHE A 158 -2.39 0.40 7.57
CA PHE A 158 -1.58 1.03 6.53
C PHE A 158 -2.41 1.83 5.53
N LYS A 159 -3.69 1.50 5.32
CA LYS A 159 -4.64 2.32 4.55
C LYS A 159 -5.02 3.64 5.22
N LEU A 160 -4.92 3.73 6.53
CA LEU A 160 -5.17 4.97 7.28
C LEU A 160 -4.02 5.96 7.16
N LEU A 161 -2.82 5.50 6.85
CA LEU A 161 -1.63 6.34 6.86
C LEU A 161 -1.62 7.28 5.66
N VAL A 162 -1.01 8.44 5.86
CA VAL A 162 -0.64 9.30 4.73
C VAL A 162 0.34 8.51 3.87
N PRO A 163 0.06 8.30 2.57
CA PRO A 163 0.85 7.43 1.72
C PRO A 163 2.14 8.11 1.23
N VAL A 164 3.01 8.45 2.16
CA VAL A 164 4.37 8.97 1.93
C VAL A 164 5.39 8.12 2.66
N PRO A 165 6.62 7.95 2.12
CA PRO A 165 7.63 7.07 2.67
C PRO A 165 7.90 7.28 4.16
N ASP A 166 8.10 8.52 4.60
CA ASP A 166 8.36 8.85 6.01
C ASP A 166 7.29 8.32 6.96
N SER A 167 6.01 8.45 6.56
CA SER A 167 4.89 7.95 7.36
C SER A 167 4.90 6.43 7.44
N ILE A 168 5.13 5.76 6.31
CA ILE A 168 5.15 4.30 6.22
C ILE A 168 6.36 3.73 6.98
N ASN A 169 7.54 4.30 6.79
CA ASN A 169 8.78 3.85 7.44
C ASN A 169 8.68 3.95 8.96
N LYS A 170 8.15 5.08 9.46
CA LYS A 170 7.92 5.27 10.90
C LYS A 170 6.99 4.22 11.51
N GLU A 171 5.90 3.89 10.82
CA GLU A 171 4.94 2.90 11.32
C GLU A 171 5.45 1.46 11.12
N ALA A 172 6.26 1.21 10.09
CA ALA A 172 6.98 -0.04 9.93
C ALA A 172 7.93 -0.27 11.11
N ASP A 173 8.75 0.72 11.46
CA ASP A 173 9.67 0.63 12.60
C ASP A 173 8.91 0.41 13.92
N PHE A 174 7.76 1.07 14.10
CA PHE A 174 6.92 0.86 15.28
C PHE A 174 6.45 -0.59 15.39
N ILE A 175 5.87 -1.15 14.32
CA ILE A 175 5.33 -2.52 14.33
C ILE A 175 6.47 -3.54 14.47
N LEU A 176 7.54 -3.39 13.71
CA LEU A 176 8.70 -4.28 13.76
C LEU A 176 9.41 -4.21 15.11
N GLY A 177 9.46 -3.03 15.73
CA GLY A 177 9.95 -2.86 17.10
C GLY A 177 9.07 -3.59 18.14
N LYS A 178 7.74 -3.59 17.95
CA LYS A 178 6.80 -4.31 18.85
C LYS A 178 6.88 -5.82 18.69
N THR A 179 7.14 -6.32 17.48
CA THR A 179 7.17 -7.76 17.18
C THR A 179 8.54 -8.41 17.35
N LYS A 180 9.60 -7.65 17.64
CA LYS A 180 10.99 -8.15 17.68
C LYS A 180 11.24 -9.37 18.57
N ASN A 181 10.44 -9.56 19.63
CA ASN A 181 10.54 -10.67 20.55
C ASN A 181 9.60 -11.85 20.22
N SER A 182 8.87 -11.75 19.12
CA SER A 182 7.93 -12.77 18.61
C SER A 182 8.36 -13.12 17.19
N PRO A 183 9.16 -14.19 16.98
CA PRO A 183 9.84 -14.46 15.72
C PRO A 183 8.90 -14.58 14.53
N ASP A 184 7.76 -15.26 14.70
CA ASP A 184 6.82 -15.47 13.60
C ASP A 184 6.03 -14.19 13.29
N LEU A 185 5.63 -13.41 14.29
CA LEU A 185 5.03 -12.08 14.09
C LEU A 185 6.00 -11.11 13.42
N PHE A 186 7.27 -11.09 13.84
CA PHE A 186 8.29 -10.25 13.22
C PHE A 186 8.51 -10.61 11.75
N LYS A 187 8.69 -11.92 11.48
CA LYS A 187 8.83 -12.44 10.12
C LYS A 187 7.65 -12.06 9.22
N TYR A 188 6.43 -12.31 9.72
CA TYR A 188 5.21 -12.00 8.97
C TYR A 188 5.09 -10.50 8.73
N SER A 189 5.31 -9.68 9.76
CA SER A 189 5.21 -8.21 9.67
C SER A 189 6.21 -7.65 8.67
N LEU A 190 7.48 -8.07 8.75
CA LEU A 190 8.52 -7.59 7.83
C LEU A 190 8.19 -7.99 6.39
N TRP A 191 7.80 -9.26 6.17
CA TRP A 191 7.39 -9.71 4.84
C TRP A 191 6.20 -8.91 4.29
N TRP A 192 5.14 -8.74 5.11
CA TRP A 192 3.92 -8.08 4.69
C TRP A 192 4.15 -6.59 4.36
N ILE A 193 4.86 -5.87 5.24
CA ILE A 193 5.13 -4.43 5.03
C ILE A 193 6.05 -4.24 3.82
N THR A 194 7.06 -5.10 3.63
CA THR A 194 7.94 -5.06 2.47
C THR A 194 7.14 -5.28 1.18
N ARG A 195 6.26 -6.28 1.15
CA ARG A 195 5.38 -6.54 0.01
C ARG A 195 4.43 -5.36 -0.25
N PHE A 196 3.85 -4.78 0.79
CA PHE A 196 2.99 -3.60 0.68
C PHE A 196 3.71 -2.43 0.00
N ALA A 197 4.94 -2.14 0.41
CA ALA A 197 5.76 -1.09 -0.19
C ALA A 197 6.15 -1.42 -1.65
N GLU A 198 6.58 -2.65 -1.92
CA GLU A 198 7.03 -3.11 -3.25
C GLU A 198 5.89 -3.06 -4.28
N THR A 199 4.70 -3.57 -3.90
CA THR A 199 3.56 -3.67 -4.82
C THR A 199 2.72 -2.41 -4.92
N SER A 200 3.03 -1.39 -4.12
CA SER A 200 2.30 -0.12 -4.10
C SER A 200 2.37 0.58 -5.47
N LYS A 201 1.21 1.05 -5.93
CA LYS A 201 1.11 1.92 -7.11
C LYS A 201 1.30 3.40 -6.78
N VAL A 202 1.40 3.75 -5.50
CA VAL A 202 1.62 5.11 -5.06
C VAL A 202 3.07 5.51 -5.35
N MET A 203 3.23 6.64 -6.02
CA MET A 203 4.53 7.20 -6.36
C MET A 203 5.37 7.43 -5.09
N GLY A 204 6.63 7.02 -5.13
CA GLY A 204 7.58 7.17 -4.03
C GLY A 204 7.57 6.04 -2.98
N MET A 205 6.57 5.15 -2.99
CA MET A 205 6.49 4.04 -2.02
C MET A 205 7.61 3.00 -2.15
N ASP A 206 8.29 2.97 -3.26
CA ASP A 206 9.51 2.15 -3.46
C ASP A 206 10.70 2.63 -2.62
N GLU A 207 10.69 3.87 -2.14
CA GLU A 207 11.63 4.35 -1.12
C GLU A 207 11.44 3.58 0.21
N SER A 208 10.20 3.28 0.60
CA SER A 208 9.94 2.44 1.76
C SER A 208 10.42 1.01 1.59
N PHE A 209 10.33 0.45 0.37
CA PHE A 209 10.92 -0.84 0.07
C PHE A 209 12.45 -0.83 0.26
N VAL A 210 13.13 0.16 -0.32
CA VAL A 210 14.60 0.34 -0.15
C VAL A 210 14.95 0.50 1.32
N TYR A 211 14.22 1.35 2.04
CA TYR A 211 14.39 1.57 3.48
C TYR A 211 14.33 0.27 4.29
N LEU A 212 13.33 -0.57 4.04
CA LEU A 212 13.16 -1.84 4.74
C LEU A 212 14.30 -2.82 4.41
N VAL A 213 14.71 -2.89 3.14
CA VAL A 213 15.83 -3.75 2.74
C VAL A 213 17.11 -3.32 3.43
N GLU A 214 17.44 -2.04 3.44
CA GLU A 214 18.66 -1.51 4.04
C GLU A 214 18.68 -1.64 5.58
N ASN A 215 17.51 -1.43 6.23
CA ASN A 215 17.44 -1.37 7.68
C ASN A 215 17.12 -2.69 8.37
N TYR A 216 16.57 -3.67 7.65
CA TYR A 216 16.20 -4.96 8.23
C TYR A 216 16.86 -6.14 7.54
N TYR A 217 16.79 -6.24 6.21
CA TYR A 217 17.35 -7.38 5.49
C TYR A 217 18.88 -7.35 5.45
N GLN A 218 19.47 -6.24 5.06
CA GLN A 218 20.95 -6.10 5.02
C GLN A 218 21.58 -6.12 6.42
N LYS A 219 20.83 -5.76 7.46
CA LYS A 219 21.30 -5.85 8.85
C LYS A 219 21.19 -7.25 9.44
N GLY A 220 20.83 -8.25 8.63
CA GLY A 220 20.76 -9.66 9.06
C GLY A 220 19.59 -9.99 9.99
N LEU A 221 18.55 -9.17 10.01
CA LEU A 221 17.36 -9.41 10.85
C LEU A 221 16.38 -10.41 10.23
N ALA A 222 16.48 -10.67 8.93
CA ALA A 222 15.67 -11.65 8.19
C ALA A 222 16.34 -13.03 8.16
N THR A 223 16.65 -13.59 9.32
CA THR A 223 17.44 -14.83 9.51
C THR A 223 16.82 -16.10 8.94
N TRP A 224 15.54 -16.07 8.59
CA TRP A 224 14.81 -17.20 7.98
C TRP A 224 14.97 -17.28 6.46
N LEU A 225 15.57 -16.26 5.83
CA LEU A 225 15.79 -16.27 4.39
C LEU A 225 17.07 -17.02 4.04
N ALA A 226 17.00 -17.82 2.98
CA ALA A 226 18.20 -18.33 2.32
C ALA A 226 18.96 -17.18 1.65
N ASP A 227 20.30 -17.28 1.58
CA ASP A 227 21.17 -16.25 1.01
C ASP A 227 20.73 -15.81 -0.38
N SER A 228 20.36 -16.76 -1.25
CA SER A 228 19.89 -16.46 -2.61
C SER A 228 18.59 -15.66 -2.66
N SER A 229 17.74 -15.76 -1.64
CA SER A 229 16.51 -14.95 -1.51
C SER A 229 16.83 -13.56 -0.95
N LEU A 230 17.72 -13.48 0.01
CA LEU A 230 18.21 -12.23 0.57
C LEU A 230 18.90 -11.38 -0.52
N GLU A 231 19.77 -11.99 -1.33
CA GLU A 231 20.41 -11.32 -2.46
C GLU A 231 19.42 -10.70 -3.44
N LYS A 232 18.30 -11.37 -3.73
CA LYS A 232 17.27 -10.82 -4.62
C LYS A 232 16.64 -9.52 -4.08
N TYR A 233 16.37 -9.45 -2.77
CA TYR A 233 15.87 -8.21 -2.14
C TYR A 233 16.91 -7.09 -2.22
N ILE A 234 18.19 -7.42 -1.92
CA ILE A 234 19.31 -6.47 -1.94
C ILE A 234 19.52 -5.95 -3.37
N ASP A 235 19.57 -6.82 -4.35
CA ASP A 235 19.77 -6.44 -5.76
C ASP A 235 18.58 -5.59 -6.27
N ARG A 236 17.38 -5.93 -5.86
CA ARG A 236 16.20 -5.13 -6.20
C ARG A 236 16.29 -3.74 -5.61
N ALA A 237 16.65 -3.61 -4.34
CA ALA A 237 16.84 -2.32 -3.69
C ALA A 237 17.93 -1.48 -4.34
N LYS A 238 19.08 -2.09 -4.68
CA LYS A 238 20.17 -1.42 -5.41
C LYS A 238 19.76 -0.88 -6.78
N LYS A 239 18.84 -1.55 -7.49
CA LYS A 239 18.31 -1.08 -8.78
C LYS A 239 17.30 0.04 -8.63
N ILE A 240 16.53 0.03 -7.54
CA ILE A 240 15.50 1.06 -7.27
C ILE A 240 16.12 2.34 -6.70
N ALA A 241 17.06 2.23 -5.78
CA ALA A 241 17.61 3.36 -5.03
C ALA A 241 18.09 4.54 -5.90
N PRO A 242 18.80 4.35 -7.02
CA PRO A 242 19.23 5.44 -7.88
C PRO A 242 18.08 6.19 -8.59
N ASN A 243 16.91 5.57 -8.69
CA ASN A 243 15.76 6.08 -9.45
C ASN A 243 14.61 6.57 -8.56
N MET A 244 14.85 6.76 -7.27
CA MET A 244 13.83 7.31 -6.38
C MET A 244 13.50 8.76 -6.72
N VAL A 245 12.28 9.17 -6.42
CA VAL A 245 11.88 10.59 -6.55
C VAL A 245 12.83 11.43 -5.70
N GLY A 246 13.36 12.48 -6.31
CA GLY A 246 14.34 13.34 -5.65
C GLY A 246 15.78 13.07 -6.06
N GLN A 247 16.11 11.90 -6.61
CA GLN A 247 17.44 11.57 -7.10
C GLN A 247 17.73 12.23 -8.47
N PRO A 248 19.00 12.47 -8.82
CA PRO A 248 19.37 12.92 -10.14
C PRO A 248 19.12 11.80 -11.16
N ALA A 249 18.56 12.14 -12.32
CA ALA A 249 18.40 11.20 -13.41
C ALA A 249 19.77 10.77 -13.96
N ILE A 250 19.93 9.48 -14.13
CA ILE A 250 21.14 8.90 -14.72
C ILE A 250 21.09 9.13 -16.22
N ASP A 251 22.21 9.59 -16.81
CA ASP A 251 22.22 9.92 -18.24
C ASP A 251 22.00 8.70 -19.13
N VAL A 252 21.22 8.91 -20.20
CA VAL A 252 20.98 7.93 -21.26
C VAL A 252 21.50 8.57 -22.55
N ARG A 253 22.47 7.92 -23.18
CA ARG A 253 23.08 8.36 -24.45
C ARG A 253 22.85 7.30 -25.51
N LEU A 254 22.01 7.60 -26.50
CA LEU A 254 21.58 6.65 -27.52
C LEU A 254 21.39 7.37 -28.88
N PRO A 255 21.53 6.64 -30.01
CA PRO A 255 21.25 7.16 -31.33
C PRO A 255 19.73 7.21 -31.61
N ASP A 256 19.33 8.13 -32.50
CA ASP A 256 18.06 8.04 -33.21
C ASP A 256 18.16 7.06 -34.40
N ILE A 257 17.07 6.92 -35.20
CA ILE A 257 17.04 6.00 -36.33
C ILE A 257 18.02 6.39 -37.45
N ASP A 258 18.42 7.65 -37.51
CA ASP A 258 19.37 8.19 -38.50
C ASP A 258 20.83 8.13 -37.98
N GLY A 259 21.05 7.63 -36.75
CA GLY A 259 22.35 7.49 -36.11
C GLY A 259 22.85 8.74 -35.38
N ASN A 260 22.05 9.79 -35.25
CA ASN A 260 22.42 10.98 -34.51
C ASN A 260 22.32 10.69 -32.99
N MET A 261 23.38 11.03 -32.26
CA MET A 261 23.43 10.77 -30.82
C MET A 261 22.68 11.81 -30.02
N HIS A 262 21.79 11.35 -29.15
CA HIS A 262 21.07 12.16 -28.20
C HIS A 262 21.41 11.75 -26.76
N THR A 263 21.41 12.73 -25.85
CA THR A 263 21.61 12.49 -24.42
C THR A 263 20.47 13.06 -23.61
N LEU A 264 20.05 12.34 -22.58
CA LEU A 264 19.04 12.81 -21.65
C LEU A 264 19.53 14.08 -20.93
N SER A 265 20.82 14.11 -20.56
CA SER A 265 21.46 15.24 -19.87
C SER A 265 21.51 16.52 -20.73
N SER A 266 21.54 16.42 -22.06
CA SER A 266 21.41 17.58 -22.95
C SER A 266 19.96 18.00 -23.22
N THR A 267 19.00 17.13 -22.93
CA THR A 267 17.58 17.35 -23.23
C THR A 267 16.87 18.07 -22.09
N TYR A 268 16.97 17.59 -20.85
CA TYR A 268 16.17 18.15 -19.73
C TYR A 268 16.46 19.62 -19.41
N PRO A 269 17.68 20.21 -19.62
CA PRO A 269 17.87 21.63 -19.38
C PRO A 269 17.13 22.54 -20.36
N THR A 270 16.70 21.99 -21.50
CA THR A 270 16.01 22.73 -22.57
C THR A 270 14.48 22.72 -22.43
N ALA A 271 13.96 22.14 -21.38
CA ALA A 271 12.52 22.06 -21.08
C ALA A 271 12.28 22.31 -19.58
N ASP A 272 11.04 22.68 -19.22
CA ASP A 272 10.64 22.75 -17.80
C ASP A 272 10.55 21.35 -17.20
N TYR A 273 10.07 20.40 -18.02
CA TYR A 273 9.99 18.98 -17.69
C TYR A 273 10.30 18.12 -18.92
N THR A 274 10.99 17.02 -18.68
CA THR A 274 11.26 15.96 -19.67
C THR A 274 10.66 14.65 -19.16
N LEU A 275 9.79 14.03 -19.98
CA LEU A 275 9.29 12.68 -19.72
C LEU A 275 10.23 11.68 -20.39
N LEU A 276 10.95 10.90 -19.58
CA LEU A 276 11.73 9.75 -20.04
C LEU A 276 10.79 8.54 -20.11
N VAL A 277 10.66 7.95 -21.30
CA VAL A 277 9.76 6.83 -21.57
C VAL A 277 10.53 5.66 -22.13
N PHE A 278 10.47 4.51 -21.48
CA PHE A 278 10.95 3.23 -22.00
C PHE A 278 9.75 2.44 -22.51
N TRP A 279 9.75 2.08 -23.78
CA TRP A 279 8.61 1.46 -24.40
C TRP A 279 8.99 0.49 -25.54
N SER A 280 8.09 -0.40 -25.88
CA SER A 280 8.26 -1.41 -26.92
C SER A 280 7.13 -1.29 -27.95
N PRO A 281 7.42 -1.29 -29.25
CA PRO A 281 6.41 -1.29 -30.30
C PRO A 281 5.62 -2.61 -30.38
N THR A 282 6.13 -3.69 -29.79
CA THR A 282 5.48 -5.01 -29.73
C THR A 282 4.62 -5.20 -28.48
N CYS A 283 4.77 -4.35 -27.47
CA CYS A 283 4.00 -4.40 -26.24
C CYS A 283 2.58 -3.86 -26.44
N GLY A 284 1.56 -4.69 -26.31
CA GLY A 284 0.16 -4.28 -26.49
C GLY A 284 -0.31 -3.19 -25.51
N HIS A 285 0.34 -3.06 -24.34
CA HIS A 285 0.06 -1.96 -23.41
C HIS A 285 0.66 -0.65 -23.91
N CYS A 286 1.90 -0.70 -24.42
CA CYS A 286 2.55 0.47 -25.02
C CYS A 286 1.78 1.00 -26.23
N GLN A 287 1.30 0.13 -27.12
CA GLN A 287 0.52 0.53 -28.30
C GLN A 287 -0.73 1.34 -27.95
N LYS A 288 -1.31 1.10 -26.77
CA LYS A 288 -2.47 1.86 -26.25
C LYS A 288 -2.06 3.12 -25.51
N GLU A 289 -0.95 3.06 -24.77
CA GLU A 289 -0.53 4.11 -23.86
C GLU A 289 0.21 5.26 -24.59
N ILE A 290 1.10 4.93 -25.53
CA ILE A 290 1.94 5.93 -26.23
C ILE A 290 1.11 6.98 -26.97
N PRO A 291 0.05 6.66 -27.73
CA PRO A 291 -0.80 7.68 -28.36
C PRO A 291 -1.52 8.58 -27.35
N ARG A 292 -1.85 8.05 -26.16
CA ARG A 292 -2.46 8.84 -25.08
C ARG A 292 -1.46 9.80 -24.45
N VAL A 293 -0.21 9.34 -24.27
CA VAL A 293 0.90 10.19 -23.83
C VAL A 293 1.14 11.33 -24.80
N ASP A 294 1.07 11.10 -26.13
CA ASP A 294 1.17 12.17 -27.11
C ASP A 294 0.01 13.17 -27.00
N SER A 295 -1.21 12.67 -26.87
CA SER A 295 -2.38 13.53 -26.66
C SER A 295 -2.25 14.39 -25.39
N MET A 296 -1.79 13.81 -24.31
CA MET A 296 -1.49 14.51 -23.05
C MET A 296 -0.36 15.53 -23.22
N GLN A 297 0.73 15.18 -23.92
CA GLN A 297 1.84 16.09 -24.22
C GLN A 297 1.37 17.35 -24.94
N ARG A 298 0.47 17.23 -25.92
CA ARG A 298 -0.12 18.38 -26.66
C ARG A 298 -0.91 19.33 -25.74
N ILE A 299 -1.51 18.82 -24.68
CA ILE A 299 -2.21 19.63 -23.66
C ILE A 299 -1.18 20.32 -22.74
N ILE A 300 -0.24 19.58 -22.19
CA ILE A 300 0.77 20.08 -21.26
C ILE A 300 1.67 21.14 -21.90
N SER A 301 2.05 20.97 -23.18
CA SER A 301 2.89 21.93 -23.93
C SER A 301 2.25 23.31 -24.12
N LYS A 302 0.96 23.46 -23.81
CA LYS A 302 0.30 24.78 -23.79
C LYS A 302 0.57 25.53 -22.46
N LYS A 303 0.99 24.81 -21.42
CA LYS A 303 1.20 25.35 -20.06
C LYS A 303 2.68 25.53 -19.72
N VAL A 304 3.51 24.55 -20.10
CA VAL A 304 4.95 24.48 -19.78
C VAL A 304 5.73 23.96 -20.99
N ASN A 305 7.04 24.24 -21.05
CA ASN A 305 7.90 23.62 -22.06
C ASN A 305 8.15 22.15 -21.67
N PHE A 306 7.53 21.22 -22.42
CA PHE A 306 7.50 19.81 -22.15
C PHE A 306 8.08 18.99 -23.30
N LYS A 307 9.06 18.14 -23.03
CA LYS A 307 9.68 17.25 -23.98
C LYS A 307 9.54 15.80 -23.57
N ILE A 308 9.60 14.90 -24.55
CA ILE A 308 9.62 13.46 -24.32
C ILE A 308 10.91 12.88 -24.89
N PHE A 309 11.64 12.13 -24.05
CA PHE A 309 12.80 11.34 -24.43
C PHE A 309 12.37 9.86 -24.40
N ALA A 310 12.14 9.29 -25.58
CA ALA A 310 11.52 7.97 -25.72
C ALA A 310 12.54 6.94 -26.18
N VAL A 311 12.79 5.94 -25.32
CA VAL A 311 13.73 4.87 -25.57
C VAL A 311 12.97 3.62 -26.02
N GLU A 312 13.25 3.17 -27.24
CA GLU A 312 12.78 1.88 -27.75
C GLU A 312 13.57 0.75 -27.07
N THR A 313 12.89 -0.34 -26.68
CA THR A 313 13.49 -1.39 -25.81
C THR A 313 13.67 -2.75 -26.47
N ASP A 314 13.08 -3.01 -27.65
CA ASP A 314 13.02 -4.35 -28.24
C ASP A 314 13.85 -4.53 -29.53
N GLN A 315 14.42 -3.44 -30.07
CA GLN A 315 15.15 -3.43 -31.37
C GLN A 315 14.28 -3.85 -32.57
N GLU A 316 13.02 -3.50 -32.54
CA GLU A 316 12.07 -3.73 -33.61
C GLU A 316 11.91 -2.50 -34.49
N ASP A 317 13.02 -2.04 -35.12
CA ASP A 317 13.14 -0.76 -35.80
C ASP A 317 12.02 -0.49 -36.82
N GLU A 318 11.63 -1.46 -37.63
CA GLU A 318 10.55 -1.29 -38.62
C GLU A 318 9.19 -1.03 -37.96
N LYS A 319 8.87 -1.77 -36.90
CA LYS A 319 7.62 -1.60 -36.14
C LYS A 319 7.63 -0.29 -35.38
N TRP A 320 8.78 0.06 -34.81
CA TRP A 320 9.00 1.30 -34.07
C TRP A 320 8.78 2.53 -34.96
N VAL A 321 9.48 2.59 -36.11
CA VAL A 321 9.33 3.69 -37.09
C VAL A 321 7.90 3.77 -37.64
N LYS A 322 7.27 2.62 -37.93
CA LYS A 322 5.89 2.56 -38.36
C LYS A 322 4.94 3.17 -37.30
N LEU A 323 5.08 2.78 -36.05
CA LEU A 323 4.21 3.26 -34.97
C LEU A 323 4.38 4.77 -34.75
N ILE A 324 5.61 5.29 -34.80
CA ILE A 324 5.89 6.73 -34.73
C ILE A 324 5.15 7.49 -35.88
N LYS A 325 5.23 6.99 -37.10
CA LYS A 325 4.58 7.61 -38.27
C LYS A 325 3.06 7.53 -38.22
N ASP A 326 2.53 6.35 -37.88
CA ASP A 326 1.07 6.12 -37.85
C ASP A 326 0.37 6.96 -36.76
N ASN A 327 1.07 7.36 -35.72
CA ASN A 327 0.55 8.19 -34.61
C ASN A 327 1.07 9.63 -34.62
N ASP A 328 1.84 10.06 -35.62
CA ASP A 328 2.42 11.40 -35.72
C ASP A 328 3.19 11.87 -34.47
N LEU A 329 4.03 10.97 -33.93
CA LEU A 329 4.74 11.16 -32.66
C LEU A 329 6.03 12.00 -32.81
N ASN A 330 6.07 12.99 -33.68
CA ASN A 330 7.33 13.69 -33.99
C ASN A 330 7.50 15.02 -33.26
N LYS A 331 6.42 15.60 -32.75
CA LYS A 331 6.47 16.94 -32.17
C LYS A 331 6.92 16.87 -30.69
N ASN A 332 8.06 17.49 -30.38
CA ASN A 332 8.65 17.52 -29.04
C ASN A 332 9.06 16.15 -28.48
N TRP A 333 9.15 15.12 -29.33
CA TRP A 333 9.67 13.81 -28.98
C TRP A 333 11.11 13.65 -29.52
N ILE A 334 11.97 13.04 -28.71
CA ILE A 334 13.28 12.54 -29.10
C ILE A 334 13.19 11.03 -29.01
N HIS A 335 13.24 10.37 -30.17
CA HIS A 335 13.13 8.92 -30.28
C HIS A 335 14.52 8.31 -30.44
N VAL A 336 14.90 7.42 -29.51
CA VAL A 336 16.19 6.75 -29.50
C VAL A 336 16.03 5.25 -29.27
N HIS A 337 17.05 4.49 -29.69
CA HIS A 337 17.11 3.05 -29.52
C HIS A 337 18.53 2.59 -29.15
N ASP A 338 18.69 1.33 -28.70
CA ASP A 338 20.00 0.77 -28.32
C ASP A 338 20.36 -0.44 -29.21
N PRO A 339 20.70 -0.23 -30.50
CA PRO A 339 20.90 -1.31 -31.48
C PRO A 339 22.10 -2.19 -31.16
N GLN A 340 23.04 -1.71 -30.33
CA GLN A 340 24.26 -2.41 -29.98
C GLN A 340 24.30 -2.91 -28.54
N HIS A 341 23.20 -2.77 -27.77
CA HIS A 341 23.12 -3.11 -26.34
C HIS A 341 24.24 -2.46 -25.49
N THR A 342 24.62 -1.25 -25.82
CA THR A 342 25.69 -0.52 -25.13
C THR A 342 25.21 0.20 -23.88
N SER A 343 23.92 0.47 -23.80
CA SER A 343 23.30 1.13 -22.66
C SER A 343 22.79 0.11 -21.65
N ASN A 344 23.03 0.38 -20.37
CA ASN A 344 22.53 -0.45 -19.28
C ASN A 344 21.20 0.10 -18.71
N PHE A 345 20.37 0.78 -19.53
CA PHE A 345 19.15 1.44 -19.08
C PHE A 345 18.18 0.49 -18.36
N ARG A 346 18.11 -0.79 -18.75
CA ARG A 346 17.23 -1.77 -18.13
C ARG A 346 17.54 -1.97 -16.65
N ALA A 347 18.82 -2.09 -16.31
CA ALA A 347 19.24 -2.20 -14.91
C ALA A 347 19.20 -0.84 -14.20
N THR A 348 19.62 0.22 -14.91
CA THR A 348 19.76 1.56 -14.37
C THR A 348 18.41 2.19 -14.02
N TYR A 349 17.37 1.98 -14.84
CA TYR A 349 16.03 2.52 -14.66
C TYR A 349 14.99 1.46 -14.28
N ASP A 350 15.43 0.30 -13.81
CA ASP A 350 14.54 -0.77 -13.33
C ASP A 350 13.47 -1.18 -14.37
N VAL A 351 13.87 -1.29 -15.65
CA VAL A 351 12.97 -1.57 -16.77
C VAL A 351 12.81 -3.08 -16.97
N TYR A 352 11.87 -3.70 -16.25
CA TYR A 352 11.50 -5.11 -16.40
C TYR A 352 10.30 -5.34 -17.31
N SER A 353 9.43 -4.36 -17.41
CA SER A 353 8.24 -4.36 -18.26
C SER A 353 8.06 -2.98 -18.86
N THR A 354 7.30 -2.87 -19.95
CA THR A 354 7.04 -1.60 -20.65
C THR A 354 5.54 -1.30 -20.66
N PRO A 355 5.14 -0.03 -20.67
CA PRO A 355 6.00 1.17 -20.60
C PRO A 355 6.46 1.49 -19.17
N VAL A 356 7.64 2.11 -19.02
CA VAL A 356 8.13 2.71 -17.77
C VAL A 356 8.38 4.19 -18.03
N MET A 357 7.91 5.04 -17.11
CA MET A 357 7.97 6.49 -17.29
C MET A 357 8.52 7.20 -16.05
N TYR A 358 9.41 8.16 -16.30
CA TYR A 358 9.99 9.05 -15.29
C TYR A 358 9.80 10.50 -15.72
N LEU A 359 9.33 11.35 -14.81
CA LEU A 359 9.29 12.79 -15.03
C LEU A 359 10.52 13.44 -14.40
N ILE A 360 11.26 14.21 -15.22
CA ILE A 360 12.52 14.84 -14.86
C ILE A 360 12.36 16.36 -15.00
N ASP A 361 12.80 17.11 -13.99
CA ASP A 361 12.80 18.58 -14.05
C ASP A 361 14.00 19.12 -14.83
N LYS A 362 14.00 20.42 -15.10
CA LYS A 362 15.09 21.11 -15.83
C LYS A 362 16.46 21.01 -15.19
N ASN A 363 16.57 20.63 -13.91
CA ASN A 363 17.83 20.43 -13.18
C ASN A 363 18.29 18.97 -13.23
N GLY A 364 17.58 18.10 -13.97
CA GLY A 364 17.87 16.68 -14.04
C GLY A 364 17.39 15.87 -12.84
N LYS A 365 16.51 16.41 -12.00
CA LYS A 365 15.97 15.71 -10.83
C LYS A 365 14.74 14.90 -11.24
N ILE A 366 14.67 13.64 -10.82
CA ILE A 366 13.46 12.80 -10.95
C ILE A 366 12.39 13.38 -10.01
N VAL A 367 11.28 13.85 -10.57
CA VAL A 367 10.15 14.42 -9.83
C VAL A 367 8.89 13.56 -9.91
N GLY A 368 8.93 12.48 -10.73
CA GLY A 368 7.86 11.53 -10.84
C GLY A 368 8.31 10.19 -11.40
N LYS A 369 7.68 9.11 -10.97
CA LYS A 369 7.84 7.73 -11.47
C LYS A 369 6.55 6.94 -11.27
N LYS A 370 6.46 5.74 -11.85
CA LYS A 370 5.21 4.94 -11.88
C LYS A 370 4.05 5.75 -12.50
N LEU A 371 4.35 6.41 -13.62
CA LEU A 371 3.46 7.33 -14.31
C LEU A 371 2.73 6.65 -15.48
N ASP A 372 1.58 7.18 -15.80
CA ASP A 372 0.81 6.95 -17.02
C ASP A 372 0.21 8.26 -17.52
N HIS A 373 -0.40 8.25 -18.73
CA HIS A 373 -0.99 9.44 -19.32
C HIS A 373 -1.99 10.16 -18.42
N SER A 374 -2.66 9.45 -17.50
CA SER A 374 -3.76 10.02 -16.70
C SER A 374 -3.28 10.80 -15.48
N ASN A 375 -2.05 10.58 -15.01
CA ASN A 375 -1.54 11.20 -13.79
C ASN A 375 -0.43 12.26 -14.02
N ILE A 376 0.17 12.33 -15.19
CA ILE A 376 1.30 13.25 -15.48
C ILE A 376 0.86 14.72 -15.43
N GLU A 377 -0.29 15.07 -16.04
CA GLU A 377 -0.78 16.45 -16.04
C GLU A 377 -1.05 16.95 -14.62
N GLY A 378 -1.76 16.15 -13.83
CA GLY A 378 -2.04 16.49 -12.42
C GLY A 378 -0.78 16.65 -11.58
N LEU A 379 0.24 15.81 -11.82
CA LEU A 379 1.53 15.92 -11.15
C LEU A 379 2.23 17.24 -11.52
N ILE A 380 2.26 17.62 -12.81
CA ILE A 380 2.87 18.87 -13.25
C ILE A 380 2.14 20.08 -12.67
N ASP A 381 0.80 20.10 -12.69
CA ASP A 381 0.01 21.18 -12.10
C ASP A 381 0.29 21.32 -10.58
N PHE A 382 0.45 20.21 -9.86
CA PHE A 382 0.85 20.21 -8.47
C PHE A 382 2.26 20.77 -8.24
N LEU A 383 3.24 20.35 -9.06
CA LEU A 383 4.63 20.82 -8.96
C LEU A 383 4.74 22.33 -9.26
N GLU A 384 4.04 22.83 -10.27
CA GLU A 384 4.01 24.25 -10.61
C GLU A 384 3.36 25.09 -9.52
N LYS A 385 2.26 24.60 -8.93
CA LYS A 385 1.63 25.24 -7.77
C LYS A 385 2.58 25.32 -6.57
N LYS A 386 3.29 24.23 -6.28
CA LYS A 386 4.27 24.16 -5.20
C LYS A 386 5.42 25.15 -5.42
N LYS A 387 5.98 25.22 -6.65
CA LYS A 387 7.02 26.19 -7.00
C LYS A 387 6.58 27.64 -6.72
N LYS A 388 5.34 28.01 -7.09
CA LYS A 388 4.79 29.35 -6.83
C LYS A 388 4.68 29.64 -5.35
N GLN A 389 4.16 28.69 -4.56
CA GLN A 389 4.03 28.83 -3.10
C GLN A 389 5.41 28.98 -2.40
N ASP A 390 6.40 28.21 -2.85
CA ASP A 390 7.76 28.27 -2.29
C ASP A 390 8.47 29.59 -2.66
N ALA A 391 8.22 30.12 -3.85
CA ALA A 391 8.70 31.44 -4.25
C ALA A 391 8.08 32.56 -3.40
N GLU A 392 6.77 32.52 -3.16
CA GLU A 392 6.06 33.50 -2.32
C GLU A 392 6.52 33.47 -0.84
N LYS A 393 6.88 32.29 -0.31
CA LYS A 393 7.44 32.17 1.05
C LYS A 393 8.85 32.71 1.19
N LYS A 394 9.66 32.71 0.11
CA LYS A 394 11.02 33.25 0.12
C LYS A 394 11.05 34.78 -0.01
N THR A 395 9.94 35.39 -0.44
CA THR A 395 9.81 36.84 -0.65
C THR A 395 9.19 37.54 0.55
N LYS A 396 8.72 36.79 1.53
CA LYS A 396 8.26 37.27 2.86
C LYS A 396 9.32 37.02 3.93
#